data_90bb8ebf6b097560e649d15a1164808e
#
_entry.id   90bb8ebf6b097560e649d15a1164808e
#
_cell.length_a   1.000
_cell.length_b   1.000
_cell.length_c   1.000
_cell.angle_alpha   90.00
_cell.angle_beta   90.00
_cell.angle_gamma   90.00
#
_symmetry.space_group_name_H-M   'P 1'
#
loop_
_entity.id
_entity.type
_entity.pdbx_description
1 polymer ?
#
loop_
_entity_poly.entity_id
_entity_poly.type
_entity_poly.pdbx_seq_one_letter_code
_entity_poly.pdbx_strand_id
1 'polypeptide(L)'
;MKKPINPTLTSLLAGFAFISLASGQVIPNHRAANLALGQAGFTTNTAATTAGGLRDPSAVVVDAVSRKVFVADRNNNRVLRYGSAAALANGAAAEAVLGQADFTTAVNLAPPTAQSMVAPSGLFLDPQGRLWVADYGNNRVLMFAGALGAASGAAADRVYGQATFTANGSATSEVAMDNPVGVWIDSADRMWVADSSNNRVLRFDGVTGKLSGAAADGVLGQPDFTTNGSGNTAAQLYSANAVAVSPTGALFVASTGNNRVVRFDHAAALGNGASASVVFGQPDFTTTTSGATAVKMTSPRGLTVTSSDALWVCDTSSNRVIRFNQASTRASGAAANGVVGQPDLTSGGFTTLNAQGLNAPTYSPFVDSTGSLWVADQSNRRVLRYAPLPVVVPDVTAPLLTQIGKTPKATTSKSITIKGRASDASGIRNVRYRVNQSPFTLATGKTSWSFRAKLKMGKNTITIIATDSVGNVSVKKILKITRK
;
A
#
# COMPACT_ATOMS: atom_id res chain seq x y z
N MET A 1 23.49 -46.73 37.24
CA MET A 1 23.85 -46.20 35.90
C MET A 1 22.74 -45.28 35.43
N LYS A 2 22.93 -43.96 35.51
CA LYS A 2 21.95 -42.95 35.06
C LYS A 2 22.28 -42.62 33.61
N LYS A 3 21.29 -42.79 32.68
CA LYS A 3 21.36 -42.26 31.32
C LYS A 3 21.10 -40.77 31.33
N PRO A 4 21.78 -39.95 30.50
CA PRO A 4 21.54 -38.52 30.41
C PRO A 4 20.32 -38.23 29.54
N ILE A 5 19.57 -37.23 29.97
CA ILE A 5 18.40 -36.64 29.31
C ILE A 5 18.91 -35.71 28.23
N ASN A 6 18.37 -35.87 27.03
CA ASN A 6 18.64 -35.04 25.87
C ASN A 6 17.95 -33.65 26.01
N PRO A 7 18.61 -32.52 25.71
CA PRO A 7 17.97 -31.20 25.83
C PRO A 7 17.04 -30.94 24.66
N THR A 8 15.89 -30.42 25.04
CA THR A 8 14.80 -29.85 24.29
C THR A 8 15.20 -29.04 23.07
N LEU A 9 14.53 -29.33 21.95
CA LEU A 9 14.40 -28.45 20.80
C LEU A 9 13.76 -27.11 21.24
N THR A 10 14.54 -26.06 21.24
CA THR A 10 14.04 -24.71 21.36
C THR A 10 13.51 -24.30 19.99
N SER A 11 12.18 -24.20 19.85
CA SER A 11 11.53 -23.64 18.69
C SER A 11 11.96 -22.17 18.53
N LEU A 12 12.71 -21.87 17.46
CA LEU A 12 12.91 -20.52 17.00
C LEU A 12 11.56 -19.96 16.53
N LEU A 13 10.87 -19.20 17.37
CA LEU A 13 9.87 -18.25 16.91
C LEU A 13 10.63 -17.16 16.14
N ALA A 14 10.63 -17.24 14.81
CA ALA A 14 11.00 -16.13 13.96
C ALA A 14 9.97 -15.02 14.20
N GLY A 15 10.34 -14.02 15.00
CA GLY A 15 9.56 -12.83 15.20
C GLY A 15 9.41 -12.12 13.85
N PHE A 16 8.18 -12.05 13.34
CA PHE A 16 7.84 -11.22 12.20
C PHE A 16 8.06 -9.77 12.59
N ALA A 17 9.17 -9.18 12.13
CA ALA A 17 9.32 -7.76 12.12
C ALA A 17 8.32 -7.19 11.08
N PHE A 18 7.14 -6.80 11.53
CA PHE A 18 6.33 -5.86 10.77
C PHE A 18 7.20 -4.62 10.61
N ILE A 19 7.65 -4.34 9.38
CA ILE A 19 8.23 -3.04 9.06
C ILE A 19 7.07 -2.06 9.26
N SER A 20 7.02 -1.43 10.42
CA SER A 20 6.16 -0.29 10.67
C SER A 20 6.50 0.74 9.61
N LEU A 21 5.59 0.98 8.68
CA LEU A 21 5.66 2.17 7.84
C LEU A 21 5.78 3.35 8.79
N ALA A 22 6.88 4.10 8.69
CA ALA A 22 7.09 5.28 9.50
C ALA A 22 5.82 6.13 9.40
N SER A 23 5.20 6.44 10.54
CA SER A 23 4.04 7.28 10.64
C SER A 23 4.34 8.63 9.98
N GLY A 24 3.90 8.84 8.74
CA GLY A 24 4.16 10.09 8.03
C GLY A 24 4.17 10.04 6.51
N GLN A 25 4.30 8.87 5.88
CA GLN A 25 4.26 8.80 4.41
C GLN A 25 2.80 8.85 3.91
N VAL A 26 2.39 10.01 3.44
CA VAL A 26 1.05 10.22 2.89
C VAL A 26 1.16 10.52 1.40
N ILE A 27 0.32 9.85 0.59
CA ILE A 27 0.13 10.23 -0.80
C ILE A 27 -0.74 11.49 -0.80
N PRO A 28 -0.23 12.64 -1.31
CA PRO A 28 -1.00 13.88 -1.39
C PRO A 28 -2.20 13.75 -2.33
N ASN A 29 -3.19 14.61 -2.14
CA ASN A 29 -4.28 14.77 -3.11
C ASN A 29 -3.72 15.13 -4.49
N HIS A 30 -4.39 14.62 -5.53
CA HIS A 30 -4.05 14.89 -6.93
C HIS A 30 -2.59 14.56 -7.28
N ARG A 31 -1.99 13.59 -6.59
CA ARG A 31 -0.63 13.11 -6.87
C ARG A 31 -0.53 12.59 -8.29
N ALA A 32 0.52 12.95 -9.03
CA ALA A 32 0.84 12.33 -10.31
C ALA A 32 1.45 10.94 -10.08
N ALA A 33 1.03 9.95 -10.89
CA ALA A 33 1.67 8.65 -10.96
C ALA A 33 3.11 8.76 -11.48
N ASN A 34 3.97 7.88 -11.03
CA ASN A 34 5.39 7.83 -11.43
C ASN A 34 5.74 6.57 -12.22
N LEU A 35 4.77 5.68 -12.47
CA LEU A 35 4.92 4.49 -13.30
C LEU A 35 3.57 4.12 -13.91
N ALA A 36 3.59 3.68 -15.18
CA ALA A 36 2.47 3.07 -15.89
C ALA A 36 2.86 1.70 -16.45
N LEU A 37 2.20 0.62 -16.02
CA LEU A 37 2.29 -0.69 -16.66
C LEU A 37 1.17 -0.85 -17.67
N GLY A 38 1.40 -1.62 -18.74
CA GLY A 38 0.44 -1.84 -19.82
C GLY A 38 0.47 -0.77 -20.92
N GLN A 39 1.14 0.36 -20.67
CA GLN A 39 1.26 1.48 -21.62
C GLN A 39 2.68 2.04 -21.61
N ALA A 40 3.16 2.50 -22.76
CA ALA A 40 4.49 3.09 -22.90
C ALA A 40 4.65 4.44 -22.12
N GLY A 41 3.53 5.05 -21.72
CA GLY A 41 3.53 6.30 -20.99
C GLY A 41 2.16 6.62 -20.39
N PHE A 42 1.99 7.86 -19.95
CA PHE A 42 0.77 8.29 -19.26
C PHE A 42 -0.34 8.79 -20.19
N THR A 43 -0.04 8.96 -21.49
CA THR A 43 -0.95 9.58 -22.48
C THR A 43 -1.43 8.58 -23.53
N THR A 44 -1.15 7.29 -23.37
CA THR A 44 -1.60 6.20 -24.25
C THR A 44 -2.58 5.29 -23.53
N ASN A 45 -3.50 4.64 -24.27
CA ASN A 45 -4.48 3.69 -23.75
C ASN A 45 -4.81 2.56 -24.74
N THR A 46 -3.83 2.10 -25.50
CA THR A 46 -4.02 1.04 -26.50
C THR A 46 -4.18 -0.33 -25.82
N ALA A 47 -5.24 -1.05 -26.17
CA ALA A 47 -5.42 -2.43 -25.71
C ALA A 47 -4.44 -3.37 -26.44
N ALA A 48 -3.79 -4.27 -25.70
CA ALA A 48 -2.89 -5.25 -26.31
C ALA A 48 -2.84 -6.57 -25.51
N THR A 49 -2.56 -7.65 -26.24
CA THR A 49 -2.34 -9.00 -25.70
C THR A 49 -0.87 -9.36 -25.93
N THR A 50 0.02 -8.71 -25.19
CA THR A 50 1.48 -8.91 -25.21
C THR A 50 2.03 -8.93 -23.79
N ALA A 51 3.31 -9.21 -23.61
CA ALA A 51 3.95 -9.15 -22.29
C ALA A 51 3.95 -7.74 -21.67
N GLY A 52 3.99 -6.68 -22.51
CA GLY A 52 3.99 -5.29 -22.07
C GLY A 52 2.63 -4.59 -22.15
N GLY A 53 1.61 -5.22 -22.73
CA GLY A 53 0.29 -4.63 -22.95
C GLY A 53 -0.80 -5.21 -22.05
N LEU A 54 -1.84 -4.42 -21.78
CA LEU A 54 -3.00 -4.79 -20.96
C LEU A 54 -4.31 -4.53 -21.73
N ARG A 55 -5.35 -5.27 -21.32
CA ARG A 55 -6.73 -5.06 -21.80
C ARG A 55 -7.70 -5.13 -20.62
N ASP A 56 -8.11 -3.97 -20.14
CA ASP A 56 -8.99 -3.80 -18.98
C ASP A 56 -8.44 -4.44 -17.68
N PRO A 57 -7.25 -3.99 -17.18
CA PRO A 57 -6.70 -4.50 -15.94
C PRO A 57 -7.68 -4.24 -14.78
N SER A 58 -7.79 -5.20 -13.87
CA SER A 58 -8.79 -5.16 -12.80
C SER A 58 -8.18 -5.09 -11.40
N ALA A 59 -7.04 -5.70 -11.16
CA ALA A 59 -6.40 -5.74 -9.86
C ALA A 59 -4.87 -5.74 -9.98
N VAL A 60 -4.21 -5.29 -8.91
CA VAL A 60 -2.76 -5.32 -8.78
C VAL A 60 -2.38 -5.67 -7.35
N VAL A 61 -1.38 -6.52 -7.17
CA VAL A 61 -0.75 -6.81 -5.87
C VAL A 61 0.77 -6.87 -6.03
N VAL A 62 1.50 -6.54 -4.96
CA VAL A 62 2.96 -6.51 -4.95
C VAL A 62 3.47 -7.32 -3.77
N ASP A 63 4.36 -8.26 -4.03
CA ASP A 63 5.02 -9.04 -2.98
C ASP A 63 5.89 -8.13 -2.08
N ALA A 64 5.76 -8.30 -0.78
CA ALA A 64 6.44 -7.44 0.18
C ALA A 64 7.97 -7.61 0.19
N VAL A 65 8.46 -8.82 -0.15
CA VAL A 65 9.87 -9.21 -0.09
C VAL A 65 10.57 -9.09 -1.45
N SER A 66 10.12 -9.87 -2.45
CA SER A 66 10.72 -9.87 -3.79
C SER A 66 10.36 -8.62 -4.60
N ARG A 67 9.30 -7.91 -4.18
CA ARG A 67 8.74 -6.75 -4.89
C ARG A 67 8.15 -7.09 -6.26
N LYS A 68 7.94 -8.37 -6.58
CA LYS A 68 7.27 -8.78 -7.82
C LYS A 68 5.84 -8.26 -7.85
N VAL A 69 5.39 -7.86 -9.04
CA VAL A 69 4.06 -7.26 -9.24
C VAL A 69 3.19 -8.25 -10.01
N PHE A 70 1.96 -8.49 -9.55
CA PHE A 70 0.96 -9.26 -10.26
C PHE A 70 -0.19 -8.35 -10.69
N VAL A 71 -0.64 -8.49 -11.93
CA VAL A 71 -1.74 -7.72 -12.50
C VAL A 71 -2.76 -8.67 -13.12
N ALA A 72 -4.01 -8.58 -12.68
CA ALA A 72 -5.12 -9.24 -13.35
C ALA A 72 -5.48 -8.46 -14.61
N ASP A 73 -5.22 -9.05 -15.76
CA ASP A 73 -5.49 -8.51 -17.09
C ASP A 73 -6.81 -9.14 -17.63
N ARG A 74 -7.92 -8.60 -17.10
CA ARG A 74 -9.25 -9.19 -17.11
C ARG A 74 -9.72 -9.64 -18.48
N ASN A 75 -9.71 -8.76 -19.46
CA ASN A 75 -10.23 -9.07 -20.80
C ASN A 75 -9.23 -9.82 -21.68
N ASN A 76 -8.02 -10.09 -21.18
CA ASN A 76 -7.08 -11.05 -21.74
C ASN A 76 -7.10 -12.40 -20.99
N ASN A 77 -8.03 -12.59 -20.02
CA ASN A 77 -8.23 -13.85 -19.30
C ASN A 77 -6.95 -14.38 -18.63
N ARG A 78 -6.14 -13.51 -18.02
CA ARG A 78 -4.82 -13.86 -17.49
C ARG A 78 -4.41 -13.00 -16.29
N VAL A 79 -3.42 -13.50 -15.56
CA VAL A 79 -2.65 -12.69 -14.59
C VAL A 79 -1.22 -12.58 -15.10
N LEU A 80 -0.69 -11.38 -15.19
CA LEU A 80 0.70 -11.10 -15.55
C LEU A 80 1.54 -10.93 -14.28
N ARG A 81 2.74 -11.57 -14.24
CA ARG A 81 3.75 -11.36 -13.23
C ARG A 81 4.90 -10.55 -13.80
N TYR A 82 5.20 -9.43 -13.18
CA TYR A 82 6.33 -8.55 -13.51
C TYR A 82 7.47 -8.75 -12.52
N GLY A 83 8.66 -8.31 -12.88
CA GLY A 83 9.81 -8.24 -12.01
C GLY A 83 9.62 -7.29 -10.81
N SER A 84 10.72 -6.99 -10.14
CA SER A 84 10.68 -6.12 -8.95
C SER A 84 10.16 -4.71 -9.28
N ALA A 85 9.17 -4.25 -8.53
CA ALA A 85 8.57 -2.92 -8.63
C ALA A 85 9.59 -1.76 -8.63
N ALA A 86 10.77 -1.97 -8.03
CA ALA A 86 11.84 -0.96 -7.99
C ALA A 86 12.54 -0.78 -9.34
N ALA A 87 12.55 -1.82 -10.18
CA ALA A 87 13.24 -1.83 -11.48
C ALA A 87 12.30 -1.56 -12.67
N LEU A 88 10.98 -1.48 -12.45
CA LEU A 88 10.02 -1.31 -13.55
C LEU A 88 10.03 0.11 -14.12
N ALA A 89 9.96 0.18 -15.43
CA ALA A 89 9.72 1.39 -16.21
C ALA A 89 8.33 1.35 -16.86
N ASN A 90 7.88 2.47 -17.42
CA ASN A 90 6.64 2.51 -18.20
C ASN A 90 6.68 1.50 -19.34
N GLY A 91 5.58 0.76 -19.52
CA GLY A 91 5.47 -0.27 -20.56
C GLY A 91 6.34 -1.50 -20.33
N ALA A 92 6.89 -1.71 -19.13
CA ALA A 92 7.70 -2.89 -18.82
C ALA A 92 6.99 -4.18 -19.21
N ALA A 93 7.74 -5.17 -19.73
CA ALA A 93 7.23 -6.48 -20.04
C ALA A 93 7.12 -7.36 -18.78
N ALA A 94 6.07 -8.17 -18.72
CA ALA A 94 5.90 -9.20 -17.71
C ALA A 94 6.90 -10.35 -17.89
N GLU A 95 7.26 -11.02 -16.79
CA GLU A 95 8.17 -12.18 -16.76
C GLU A 95 7.44 -13.51 -17.00
N ALA A 96 6.17 -13.59 -16.57
CA ALA A 96 5.35 -14.80 -16.71
C ALA A 96 3.85 -14.45 -16.78
N VAL A 97 3.08 -15.40 -17.29
CA VAL A 97 1.63 -15.34 -17.40
C VAL A 97 0.98 -16.57 -16.76
N LEU A 98 -0.08 -16.35 -15.99
CA LEU A 98 -0.95 -17.39 -15.44
C LEU A 98 -2.33 -17.29 -16.08
N GLY A 99 -3.02 -18.41 -16.26
CA GLY A 99 -4.34 -18.47 -16.88
C GLY A 99 -4.34 -18.56 -18.41
N GLN A 100 -3.19 -18.38 -19.04
CA GLN A 100 -2.94 -18.58 -20.47
C GLN A 100 -1.59 -19.27 -20.68
N ALA A 101 -1.39 -19.93 -21.81
CA ALA A 101 -0.16 -20.64 -22.11
C ALA A 101 1.03 -19.69 -22.37
N ASP A 102 0.76 -18.54 -22.96
CA ASP A 102 1.75 -17.53 -23.34
C ASP A 102 1.18 -16.10 -23.29
N PHE A 103 2.01 -15.10 -23.60
CA PHE A 103 1.65 -13.68 -23.55
C PHE A 103 0.74 -13.20 -24.69
N THR A 104 0.53 -14.01 -25.72
CA THR A 104 -0.22 -13.64 -26.94
C THR A 104 -1.60 -14.27 -27.00
N THR A 105 -1.86 -15.28 -26.17
CA THR A 105 -3.16 -15.93 -26.04
C THR A 105 -4.09 -15.22 -25.06
N ALA A 106 -5.40 -15.26 -25.34
CA ALA A 106 -6.48 -14.71 -24.51
C ALA A 106 -7.75 -15.56 -24.62
N VAL A 107 -7.58 -16.88 -24.74
CA VAL A 107 -8.70 -17.80 -24.96
C VAL A 107 -9.55 -17.99 -23.71
N ASN A 108 -10.84 -18.20 -23.93
CA ASN A 108 -11.78 -18.65 -22.90
C ASN A 108 -11.99 -20.15 -23.11
N LEU A 109 -11.39 -20.98 -22.26
CA LEU A 109 -11.53 -22.43 -22.34
C LEU A 109 -12.84 -22.90 -21.70
N ALA A 110 -13.58 -23.75 -22.42
CA ALA A 110 -14.77 -24.45 -21.93
C ALA A 110 -14.66 -25.94 -22.25
N PRO A 111 -14.59 -26.85 -21.26
CA PRO A 111 -14.55 -26.57 -19.83
C PRO A 111 -13.25 -25.86 -19.39
N PRO A 112 -13.27 -25.11 -18.27
CA PRO A 112 -12.05 -24.52 -17.72
C PRO A 112 -11.10 -25.61 -17.18
N THR A 113 -9.85 -25.23 -16.92
CA THR A 113 -8.83 -26.10 -16.33
C THR A 113 -8.14 -25.42 -15.16
N ALA A 114 -7.20 -26.08 -14.50
CA ALA A 114 -6.34 -25.46 -13.49
C ALA A 114 -5.39 -24.39 -14.10
N GLN A 115 -5.20 -24.39 -15.41
CA GLN A 115 -4.31 -23.48 -16.14
C GLN A 115 -5.05 -22.36 -16.87
N SER A 116 -6.39 -22.30 -16.78
CA SER A 116 -7.19 -21.30 -17.48
C SER A 116 -7.94 -20.39 -16.50
N MET A 117 -8.25 -19.18 -16.95
CA MET A 117 -9.07 -18.20 -16.25
C MET A 117 -10.03 -17.51 -17.23
N VAL A 118 -11.14 -16.99 -16.73
CA VAL A 118 -12.05 -16.13 -17.50
C VAL A 118 -12.34 -14.87 -16.70
N ALA A 119 -11.97 -13.73 -17.24
CA ALA A 119 -12.16 -12.42 -16.65
C ALA A 119 -11.70 -12.34 -15.17
N PRO A 120 -10.43 -12.72 -14.84
CA PRO A 120 -9.95 -12.64 -13.47
C PRO A 120 -10.15 -11.21 -12.94
N SER A 121 -10.64 -11.08 -11.69
CA SER A 121 -11.02 -9.77 -11.13
C SER A 121 -10.15 -9.38 -9.94
N GLY A 122 -10.39 -9.87 -8.75
CA GLY A 122 -9.59 -9.56 -7.56
C GLY A 122 -8.38 -10.45 -7.40
N LEU A 123 -7.32 -9.90 -6.85
CA LEU A 123 -6.09 -10.60 -6.49
C LEU A 123 -5.78 -10.40 -5.00
N PHE A 124 -5.25 -11.42 -4.37
CA PHE A 124 -4.59 -11.32 -3.07
C PHE A 124 -3.29 -12.12 -3.09
N LEU A 125 -2.21 -11.55 -2.57
CA LEU A 125 -0.94 -12.24 -2.39
C LEU A 125 -0.65 -12.31 -0.90
N ASP A 126 -0.60 -13.52 -0.37
CA ASP A 126 -0.37 -13.70 1.06
C ASP A 126 1.13 -13.65 1.43
N PRO A 127 1.46 -13.53 2.73
CA PRO A 127 2.86 -13.45 3.18
C PRO A 127 3.72 -14.68 2.84
N GLN A 128 3.11 -15.81 2.48
CA GLN A 128 3.78 -17.01 2.02
C GLN A 128 4.05 -17.03 0.52
N GLY A 129 3.63 -15.97 -0.20
CA GLY A 129 3.80 -15.83 -1.65
C GLY A 129 2.78 -16.64 -2.46
N ARG A 130 1.67 -17.08 -1.84
CA ARG A 130 0.56 -17.72 -2.55
C ARG A 130 -0.34 -16.66 -3.15
N LEU A 131 -0.62 -16.79 -4.45
CA LEU A 131 -1.52 -15.90 -5.17
C LEU A 131 -2.93 -16.49 -5.20
N TRP A 132 -3.89 -15.69 -4.76
CA TRP A 132 -5.32 -15.99 -4.79
C TRP A 132 -5.96 -15.13 -5.86
N VAL A 133 -6.75 -15.74 -6.74
CA VAL A 133 -7.35 -15.11 -7.91
C VAL A 133 -8.86 -15.37 -7.93
N ALA A 134 -9.66 -14.33 -7.89
CA ALA A 134 -11.09 -14.44 -8.18
C ALA A 134 -11.27 -14.59 -9.69
N ASP A 135 -11.52 -15.82 -10.14
CA ASP A 135 -11.76 -16.21 -11.53
C ASP A 135 -13.25 -16.04 -11.84
N TYR A 136 -13.62 -14.76 -12.02
CA TYR A 136 -14.98 -14.24 -12.08
C TYR A 136 -15.88 -15.02 -13.04
N GLY A 137 -15.44 -15.21 -14.29
CA GLY A 137 -16.27 -15.84 -15.32
C GLY A 137 -16.37 -17.37 -15.17
N ASN A 138 -15.59 -17.99 -14.29
CA ASN A 138 -15.67 -19.41 -13.94
C ASN A 138 -16.24 -19.66 -12.55
N ASN A 139 -16.81 -18.64 -11.89
CA ASN A 139 -17.49 -18.76 -10.61
C ASN A 139 -16.65 -19.43 -9.52
N ARG A 140 -15.35 -19.08 -9.42
CA ARG A 140 -14.41 -19.75 -8.51
C ARG A 140 -13.28 -18.83 -8.03
N VAL A 141 -12.61 -19.25 -6.98
CA VAL A 141 -11.32 -18.68 -6.55
C VAL A 141 -10.24 -19.73 -6.78
N LEU A 142 -9.15 -19.34 -7.44
CA LEU A 142 -7.96 -20.17 -7.67
C LEU A 142 -6.84 -19.75 -6.71
N MET A 143 -6.05 -20.74 -6.24
CA MET A 143 -4.84 -20.49 -5.43
C MET A 143 -3.62 -21.12 -6.13
N PHE A 144 -2.54 -20.33 -6.24
CA PHE A 144 -1.23 -20.72 -6.78
C PHE A 144 -0.20 -20.65 -5.66
N ALA A 145 0.27 -21.79 -5.19
CA ALA A 145 1.18 -21.87 -4.03
C ALA A 145 2.59 -21.33 -4.38
N GLY A 146 3.06 -21.56 -5.58
CA GLY A 146 4.39 -21.15 -6.06
C GLY A 146 4.39 -19.92 -6.98
N ALA A 147 3.43 -19.00 -6.87
CA ALA A 147 3.20 -17.92 -7.83
C ALA A 147 4.44 -17.05 -8.11
N LEU A 148 5.26 -16.78 -7.10
CA LEU A 148 6.47 -15.94 -7.23
C LEU A 148 7.52 -16.52 -8.20
N GLY A 149 7.58 -17.84 -8.34
CA GLY A 149 8.51 -18.56 -9.23
C GLY A 149 7.83 -19.28 -10.39
N ALA A 150 6.49 -19.22 -10.52
CA ALA A 150 5.74 -19.98 -11.49
C ALA A 150 6.17 -19.68 -12.93
N ALA A 151 6.29 -20.71 -13.76
CA ALA A 151 6.44 -20.56 -15.21
C ALA A 151 5.13 -20.09 -15.85
N SER A 152 5.20 -19.58 -17.07
CA SER A 152 3.99 -19.28 -17.85
C SER A 152 3.15 -20.55 -18.04
N GLY A 153 1.83 -20.42 -17.93
CA GLY A 153 0.89 -21.51 -18.04
C GLY A 153 0.86 -22.48 -16.83
N ALA A 154 1.47 -22.11 -15.69
CA ALA A 154 1.42 -22.92 -14.48
C ALA A 154 -0.02 -23.15 -14.02
N ALA A 155 -0.28 -24.37 -13.49
CA ALA A 155 -1.58 -24.76 -12.96
C ALA A 155 -1.80 -24.18 -11.55
N ALA A 156 -3.05 -23.88 -11.20
CA ALA A 156 -3.45 -23.60 -9.83
C ALA A 156 -3.42 -24.90 -8.98
N ASP A 157 -3.12 -24.74 -7.69
CA ASP A 157 -3.02 -25.84 -6.74
C ASP A 157 -4.35 -26.16 -6.04
N ARG A 158 -5.25 -25.15 -5.95
CA ARG A 158 -6.56 -25.27 -5.27
C ARG A 158 -7.63 -24.48 -5.98
N VAL A 159 -8.87 -24.94 -5.85
CA VAL A 159 -10.08 -24.26 -6.32
C VAL A 159 -11.13 -24.23 -5.23
N TYR A 160 -11.80 -23.09 -5.05
CA TYR A 160 -12.91 -22.85 -4.13
C TYR A 160 -14.12 -22.31 -4.89
N GLY A 161 -15.33 -22.63 -4.45
CA GLY A 161 -16.57 -22.28 -5.13
C GLY A 161 -16.93 -23.21 -6.29
N GLN A 162 -16.08 -24.21 -6.56
CA GLN A 162 -16.34 -25.30 -7.51
C GLN A 162 -15.73 -26.60 -6.96
N ALA A 163 -16.36 -27.73 -7.23
CA ALA A 163 -15.89 -29.03 -6.77
C ALA A 163 -14.57 -29.45 -7.43
N THR A 164 -14.34 -29.06 -8.68
CA THR A 164 -13.16 -29.39 -9.49
C THR A 164 -12.71 -28.21 -10.33
N PHE A 165 -11.52 -28.28 -10.91
CA PHE A 165 -11.00 -27.27 -11.83
C PHE A 165 -11.78 -27.19 -13.17
N THR A 166 -12.54 -28.20 -13.52
CA THR A 166 -13.31 -28.26 -14.77
C THR A 166 -14.76 -27.82 -14.61
N ALA A 167 -15.23 -27.61 -13.39
CA ALA A 167 -16.55 -27.08 -13.09
C ALA A 167 -16.54 -25.55 -13.11
N ASN A 168 -17.64 -24.93 -13.56
CA ASN A 168 -17.82 -23.47 -13.57
C ASN A 168 -19.29 -23.04 -13.45
N GLY A 169 -20.19 -23.91 -12.99
CA GLY A 169 -21.60 -23.57 -12.78
C GLY A 169 -21.77 -22.55 -11.68
N SER A 170 -22.63 -21.52 -11.87
CA SER A 170 -23.04 -20.61 -10.80
C SER A 170 -24.10 -21.26 -9.91
N ALA A 171 -24.00 -21.03 -8.60
CA ALA A 171 -25.03 -21.44 -7.64
C ALA A 171 -24.92 -20.64 -6.34
N THR A 172 -25.96 -20.78 -5.49
CA THR A 172 -26.06 -20.13 -4.18
C THR A 172 -26.06 -21.20 -3.10
N SER A 173 -24.86 -21.61 -2.67
CA SER A 173 -24.65 -22.58 -1.59
C SER A 173 -23.34 -22.31 -0.86
N GLU A 174 -23.03 -23.07 0.20
CA GLU A 174 -21.74 -22.96 0.91
C GLU A 174 -20.53 -23.43 0.10
N VAL A 175 -20.73 -24.23 -0.96
CA VAL A 175 -19.68 -24.78 -1.82
C VAL A 175 -19.62 -24.17 -3.21
N ALA A 176 -20.51 -23.23 -3.54
CA ALA A 176 -20.61 -22.61 -4.85
C ALA A 176 -20.64 -21.08 -4.77
N MET A 177 -20.25 -20.43 -5.86
CA MET A 177 -20.22 -18.99 -6.02
C MET A 177 -20.89 -18.56 -7.33
N ASP A 178 -21.23 -17.29 -7.43
CA ASP A 178 -21.69 -16.65 -8.66
C ASP A 178 -20.96 -15.32 -8.85
N ASN A 179 -20.05 -15.30 -9.85
CA ASN A 179 -19.23 -14.14 -10.20
C ASN A 179 -18.46 -13.56 -8.98
N PRO A 180 -17.58 -14.33 -8.31
CA PRO A 180 -16.75 -13.81 -7.23
C PRO A 180 -15.80 -12.71 -7.75
N VAL A 181 -15.67 -11.61 -6.99
CA VAL A 181 -14.90 -10.45 -7.42
C VAL A 181 -13.70 -10.20 -6.51
N GLY A 182 -13.91 -9.95 -5.24
CA GLY A 182 -12.86 -9.66 -4.28
C GLY A 182 -12.47 -10.90 -3.48
N VAL A 183 -11.19 -11.06 -3.19
CA VAL A 183 -10.64 -12.09 -2.31
C VAL A 183 -9.65 -11.47 -1.34
N TRP A 184 -9.67 -11.90 -0.07
CA TRP A 184 -8.76 -11.45 0.97
C TRP A 184 -8.45 -12.59 1.94
N ILE A 185 -7.17 -12.78 2.28
CA ILE A 185 -6.76 -13.72 3.33
C ILE A 185 -6.30 -12.90 4.53
N ASP A 186 -6.91 -13.14 5.69
CA ASP A 186 -6.53 -12.43 6.91
C ASP A 186 -5.40 -13.14 7.67
N SER A 187 -4.86 -12.48 8.69
CA SER A 187 -3.72 -12.99 9.49
C SER A 187 -4.04 -14.25 10.31
N ALA A 188 -5.30 -14.65 10.41
CA ALA A 188 -5.75 -15.85 11.09
C ALA A 188 -6.12 -16.97 10.10
N ASP A 189 -5.59 -16.91 8.87
CA ASP A 189 -5.78 -17.89 7.79
C ASP A 189 -7.25 -18.07 7.38
N ARG A 190 -8.03 -16.97 7.38
CA ARG A 190 -9.40 -16.95 6.86
C ARG A 190 -9.43 -16.29 5.50
N MET A 191 -10.08 -16.97 4.54
CA MET A 191 -10.40 -16.37 3.24
C MET A 191 -11.78 -15.73 3.30
N TRP A 192 -11.85 -14.50 2.83
CA TRP A 192 -13.08 -13.74 2.63
C TRP A 192 -13.27 -13.51 1.13
N VAL A 193 -14.45 -13.88 0.60
CA VAL A 193 -14.75 -13.76 -0.83
C VAL A 193 -16.01 -12.93 -1.03
N ALA A 194 -15.91 -11.87 -1.81
CA ALA A 194 -17.06 -11.12 -2.30
C ALA A 194 -17.73 -11.90 -3.44
N ASP A 195 -18.79 -12.61 -3.14
CA ASP A 195 -19.60 -13.42 -4.05
C ASP A 195 -20.71 -12.52 -4.63
N SER A 196 -20.32 -11.77 -5.69
CA SER A 196 -21.00 -10.53 -6.10
C SER A 196 -22.42 -10.74 -6.57
N SER A 197 -22.67 -11.70 -7.46
CA SER A 197 -24.02 -11.96 -7.99
C SER A 197 -24.96 -12.60 -6.95
N ASN A 198 -24.39 -13.24 -5.91
CA ASN A 198 -25.12 -13.72 -4.75
C ASN A 198 -25.30 -12.67 -3.65
N ASN A 199 -24.81 -11.43 -3.85
CA ASN A 199 -24.99 -10.33 -2.89
C ASN A 199 -24.51 -10.67 -1.47
N ARG A 200 -23.37 -11.36 -1.33
CA ARG A 200 -22.86 -11.88 -0.05
C ARG A 200 -21.33 -11.87 0.03
N VAL A 201 -20.84 -12.05 1.23
CA VAL A 201 -19.44 -12.38 1.50
C VAL A 201 -19.38 -13.76 2.13
N LEU A 202 -18.59 -14.66 1.55
CA LEU A 202 -18.29 -15.97 2.12
C LEU A 202 -17.02 -15.92 2.96
N ARG A 203 -17.00 -16.64 4.10
CA ARG A 203 -15.84 -16.86 4.95
C ARG A 203 -15.43 -18.32 4.95
N PHE A 204 -14.13 -18.59 4.76
CA PHE A 204 -13.53 -19.92 4.86
C PHE A 204 -12.45 -19.87 5.95
N ASP A 205 -12.62 -20.60 7.04
CA ASP A 205 -11.69 -20.64 8.18
C ASP A 205 -10.60 -21.70 7.95
N GLY A 206 -9.32 -21.40 8.30
CA GLY A 206 -8.21 -22.30 8.12
C GLY A 206 -8.00 -22.71 6.65
N VAL A 207 -8.12 -21.73 5.74
CA VAL A 207 -8.21 -21.98 4.30
C VAL A 207 -7.01 -22.72 3.72
N THR A 208 -5.83 -22.58 4.30
CA THR A 208 -4.62 -23.28 3.81
C THR A 208 -4.65 -24.79 4.05
N GLY A 209 -5.43 -25.22 5.04
CA GLY A 209 -5.70 -26.65 5.31
C GLY A 209 -6.87 -27.23 4.53
N LYS A 210 -7.72 -26.39 3.93
CA LYS A 210 -8.91 -26.86 3.18
C LYS A 210 -8.53 -27.41 1.81
N LEU A 211 -9.23 -28.45 1.38
CA LEU A 211 -9.09 -29.03 0.05
C LEU A 211 -9.92 -28.25 -0.99
N SER A 212 -9.68 -28.53 -2.27
CA SER A 212 -10.53 -28.02 -3.37
C SER A 212 -11.97 -28.43 -3.16
N GLY A 213 -12.91 -27.51 -3.45
CA GLY A 213 -14.33 -27.73 -3.27
C GLY A 213 -14.85 -27.61 -1.83
N ALA A 214 -14.00 -27.20 -0.89
CA ALA A 214 -14.40 -27.04 0.51
C ALA A 214 -15.55 -26.03 0.68
N ALA A 215 -16.41 -26.29 1.67
CA ALA A 215 -17.49 -25.41 2.08
C ALA A 215 -16.99 -24.17 2.82
N ALA A 216 -17.69 -23.04 2.64
CA ALA A 216 -17.56 -21.85 3.48
C ALA A 216 -18.09 -22.11 4.88
N ASP A 217 -17.49 -21.43 5.88
CA ASP A 217 -17.82 -21.57 7.30
C ASP A 217 -18.74 -20.44 7.79
N GLY A 218 -18.96 -19.40 6.98
CA GLY A 218 -19.83 -18.28 7.35
C GLY A 218 -20.23 -17.43 6.13
N VAL A 219 -21.35 -16.71 6.30
CA VAL A 219 -21.86 -15.80 5.28
C VAL A 219 -22.35 -14.48 5.91
N LEU A 220 -21.99 -13.36 5.28
CA LEU A 220 -22.47 -12.02 5.62
C LEU A 220 -23.17 -11.40 4.40
N GLY A 221 -24.15 -10.53 4.65
CA GLY A 221 -24.96 -9.92 3.61
C GLY A 221 -26.19 -10.74 3.21
N GLN A 222 -26.26 -12.00 3.67
CA GLN A 222 -27.41 -12.91 3.53
C GLN A 222 -27.63 -13.65 4.85
N PRO A 223 -28.87 -14.02 5.19
CA PRO A 223 -29.18 -14.74 6.44
C PRO A 223 -28.60 -16.17 6.47
N ASP A 224 -28.40 -16.78 5.31
CA ASP A 224 -27.91 -18.14 5.14
C ASP A 224 -27.17 -18.32 3.80
N PHE A 225 -26.68 -19.55 3.52
CA PHE A 225 -25.93 -19.87 2.30
C PHE A 225 -26.82 -20.06 1.06
N THR A 226 -28.12 -20.11 1.19
CA THR A 226 -29.05 -20.42 0.10
C THR A 226 -29.83 -19.22 -0.43
N THR A 227 -29.73 -18.08 0.26
CA THR A 227 -30.34 -16.81 -0.15
C THR A 227 -29.35 -15.90 -0.86
N ASN A 228 -29.86 -15.08 -1.81
CA ASN A 228 -29.05 -14.16 -2.62
C ASN A 228 -29.77 -12.84 -2.94
N GLY A 229 -30.83 -12.48 -2.23
CA GLY A 229 -31.57 -11.24 -2.47
C GLY A 229 -30.71 -10.00 -2.21
N SER A 230 -30.76 -9.00 -3.11
CA SER A 230 -30.13 -7.71 -2.88
C SER A 230 -30.93 -6.86 -1.88
N GLY A 231 -30.25 -6.01 -1.11
CA GLY A 231 -30.91 -5.08 -0.19
C GLY A 231 -29.97 -3.99 0.32
N ASN A 232 -30.54 -3.04 1.07
CA ASN A 232 -29.82 -1.86 1.54
C ASN A 232 -29.86 -1.68 3.07
N THR A 233 -30.30 -2.69 3.84
CA THR A 233 -30.20 -2.67 5.30
C THR A 233 -28.77 -2.92 5.79
N ALA A 234 -28.53 -2.83 7.09
CA ALA A 234 -27.21 -3.15 7.67
C ALA A 234 -26.80 -4.63 7.49
N ALA A 235 -27.77 -5.55 7.38
CA ALA A 235 -27.54 -6.99 7.20
C ALA A 235 -27.52 -7.43 5.72
N GLN A 236 -27.75 -6.52 4.78
CA GLN A 236 -27.89 -6.85 3.37
C GLN A 236 -26.83 -6.13 2.51
N LEU A 237 -26.47 -6.76 1.41
CA LEU A 237 -25.56 -6.22 0.40
C LEU A 237 -26.26 -6.17 -0.97
N TYR A 238 -25.72 -5.33 -1.85
CA TYR A 238 -26.07 -5.34 -3.26
C TYR A 238 -24.81 -5.26 -4.08
N SER A 239 -24.50 -6.33 -4.84
CA SER A 239 -23.28 -6.47 -5.63
C SER A 239 -22.02 -6.24 -4.77
N ALA A 240 -21.71 -7.18 -3.88
CA ALA A 240 -20.49 -7.16 -3.07
C ALA A 240 -19.29 -7.37 -4.00
N ASN A 241 -18.45 -6.34 -4.21
CA ASN A 241 -17.38 -6.41 -5.20
C ASN A 241 -15.97 -6.50 -4.59
N ALA A 242 -15.76 -5.98 -3.40
CA ALA A 242 -14.44 -6.06 -2.75
C ALA A 242 -14.57 -6.28 -1.26
N VAL A 243 -13.56 -6.92 -0.70
CA VAL A 243 -13.40 -7.19 0.74
C VAL A 243 -11.99 -6.88 1.19
N ALA A 244 -11.83 -6.36 2.41
CA ALA A 244 -10.54 -6.25 3.08
C ALA A 244 -10.72 -6.31 4.60
N VAL A 245 -9.78 -6.94 5.30
CA VAL A 245 -9.79 -7.05 6.76
C VAL A 245 -8.69 -6.18 7.34
N SER A 246 -9.05 -5.30 8.28
CA SER A 246 -8.09 -4.46 8.98
C SER A 246 -7.26 -5.24 9.99
N PRO A 247 -6.13 -4.67 10.49
CA PRO A 247 -5.35 -5.28 11.56
C PRO A 247 -6.15 -5.53 12.85
N THR A 248 -7.26 -4.81 13.05
CA THR A 248 -8.15 -4.96 14.22
C THR A 248 -9.24 -6.02 14.01
N GLY A 249 -9.28 -6.69 12.84
CA GLY A 249 -10.27 -7.70 12.51
C GLY A 249 -11.62 -7.12 12.02
N ALA A 250 -11.68 -5.84 11.67
CA ALA A 250 -12.85 -5.26 11.00
C ALA A 250 -12.82 -5.61 9.51
N LEU A 251 -13.92 -6.15 8.99
CA LEU A 251 -14.10 -6.45 7.56
C LEU A 251 -14.80 -5.27 6.89
N PHE A 252 -14.19 -4.76 5.83
CA PHE A 252 -14.78 -3.76 4.94
C PHE A 252 -15.29 -4.45 3.67
N VAL A 253 -16.49 -4.08 3.22
CA VAL A 253 -17.14 -4.64 2.02
C VAL A 253 -17.64 -3.51 1.13
N ALA A 254 -17.24 -3.49 -0.12
CA ALA A 254 -17.79 -2.60 -1.13
C ALA A 254 -19.16 -3.16 -1.60
N SER A 255 -20.24 -2.54 -1.18
CA SER A 255 -21.62 -2.81 -1.63
C SER A 255 -21.94 -1.86 -2.79
N THR A 256 -21.47 -2.24 -3.98
CA THR A 256 -21.39 -1.38 -5.18
C THR A 256 -22.76 -0.86 -5.62
N GLY A 257 -23.79 -1.71 -5.64
CA GLY A 257 -25.14 -1.34 -6.02
C GLY A 257 -25.80 -0.37 -5.06
N ASN A 258 -25.30 -0.28 -3.82
CA ASN A 258 -25.76 0.66 -2.80
C ASN A 258 -24.89 1.92 -2.69
N ASN A 259 -23.91 2.11 -3.58
CA ASN A 259 -23.01 3.26 -3.55
C ASN A 259 -22.31 3.47 -2.19
N ARG A 260 -21.90 2.39 -1.51
CA ARG A 260 -21.36 2.45 -0.14
C ARG A 260 -20.29 1.39 0.11
N VAL A 261 -19.51 1.62 1.17
CA VAL A 261 -18.69 0.59 1.83
C VAL A 261 -19.27 0.36 3.23
N VAL A 262 -19.48 -0.89 3.61
CA VAL A 262 -19.92 -1.24 4.98
C VAL A 262 -18.77 -1.89 5.75
N ARG A 263 -18.77 -1.69 7.09
CA ARG A 263 -17.80 -2.28 8.02
C ARG A 263 -18.51 -3.20 9.00
N PHE A 264 -18.00 -4.41 9.12
CA PHE A 264 -18.41 -5.39 10.13
C PHE A 264 -17.28 -5.45 11.18
N ASP A 265 -17.54 -4.98 12.38
CA ASP A 265 -16.58 -5.07 13.47
C ASP A 265 -16.49 -6.51 13.99
N HIS A 266 -15.26 -6.98 14.32
CA HIS A 266 -15.04 -8.35 14.78
C HIS A 266 -15.65 -9.43 13.86
N ALA A 267 -15.56 -9.24 12.55
CA ALA A 267 -16.27 -10.01 11.52
C ALA A 267 -16.14 -11.52 11.67
N ALA A 268 -14.98 -12.03 12.14
CA ALA A 268 -14.75 -13.44 12.33
C ALA A 268 -15.63 -14.10 13.42
N ALA A 269 -16.09 -13.32 14.39
CA ALA A 269 -16.96 -13.79 15.47
C ALA A 269 -18.45 -13.67 15.16
N LEU A 270 -18.80 -13.06 14.02
CA LEU A 270 -20.18 -12.84 13.64
C LEU A 270 -20.81 -14.11 13.08
N GLY A 271 -22.07 -14.35 13.44
CA GLY A 271 -22.91 -15.38 12.83
C GLY A 271 -23.41 -14.96 11.45
N ASN A 272 -24.00 -15.91 10.72
CA ASN A 272 -24.60 -15.68 9.42
C ASN A 272 -25.67 -14.58 9.50
N GLY A 273 -25.73 -13.72 8.49
CA GLY A 273 -26.70 -12.63 8.40
C GLY A 273 -26.49 -11.50 9.40
N ALA A 274 -25.39 -11.45 10.12
CA ALA A 274 -25.11 -10.36 11.06
C ALA A 274 -25.09 -9.00 10.36
N SER A 275 -25.49 -7.95 11.10
CA SER A 275 -25.52 -6.58 10.61
C SER A 275 -24.13 -5.94 10.61
N ALA A 276 -23.83 -5.12 9.61
CA ALA A 276 -22.70 -4.23 9.60
C ALA A 276 -22.83 -3.17 10.71
N SER A 277 -21.68 -2.70 11.23
CA SER A 277 -21.60 -1.72 12.31
C SER A 277 -21.56 -0.27 11.79
N VAL A 278 -20.98 -0.04 10.62
CA VAL A 278 -20.71 1.30 10.08
C VAL A 278 -20.86 1.33 8.56
N VAL A 279 -21.26 2.48 8.03
CA VAL A 279 -21.34 2.74 6.59
C VAL A 279 -20.51 3.97 6.19
N PHE A 280 -19.78 3.85 5.07
CA PHE A 280 -19.03 4.93 4.41
C PHE A 280 -19.66 5.23 3.06
N GLY A 281 -19.63 6.50 2.63
CA GLY A 281 -20.20 6.93 1.36
C GLY A 281 -21.71 7.15 1.39
N GLN A 282 -22.35 6.94 2.54
CA GLN A 282 -23.74 7.23 2.82
C GLN A 282 -23.89 7.69 4.28
N PRO A 283 -24.91 8.51 4.62
CA PRO A 283 -25.14 8.94 6.00
C PRO A 283 -25.65 7.81 6.91
N ASP A 284 -26.36 6.84 6.33
CA ASP A 284 -27.00 5.70 7.00
C ASP A 284 -27.04 4.46 6.08
N PHE A 285 -27.52 3.32 6.60
CA PHE A 285 -27.57 2.08 5.84
C PHE A 285 -28.65 2.04 4.74
N THR A 286 -29.69 2.83 4.85
CA THR A 286 -30.85 2.79 3.94
C THR A 286 -30.70 3.74 2.75
N THR A 287 -29.87 4.76 2.89
CA THR A 287 -29.55 5.71 1.81
C THR A 287 -28.60 5.08 0.79
N THR A 288 -28.88 5.27 -0.51
CA THR A 288 -28.10 4.69 -1.62
C THR A 288 -27.78 5.72 -2.72
N THR A 289 -27.87 7.01 -2.42
CA THR A 289 -27.69 8.08 -3.42
C THR A 289 -26.23 8.17 -3.87
N SER A 290 -26.01 8.18 -5.19
CA SER A 290 -24.69 8.38 -5.76
C SER A 290 -24.22 9.84 -5.63
N GLY A 291 -22.90 10.05 -5.71
CA GLY A 291 -22.31 11.38 -5.75
C GLY A 291 -20.79 11.36 -5.54
N ALA A 292 -20.14 12.39 -6.05
CA ALA A 292 -18.70 12.60 -5.89
C ALA A 292 -18.45 13.70 -4.85
N THR A 293 -18.53 13.35 -3.56
CA THR A 293 -18.20 14.27 -2.46
C THR A 293 -17.27 13.58 -1.45
N ALA A 294 -16.87 14.27 -0.40
CA ALA A 294 -16.09 13.64 0.68
C ALA A 294 -16.87 12.55 1.43
N VAL A 295 -18.21 12.59 1.40
CA VAL A 295 -19.11 11.69 2.14
C VAL A 295 -20.01 10.84 1.25
N LYS A 296 -19.86 10.91 -0.08
CA LYS A 296 -20.60 10.12 -1.06
C LYS A 296 -19.69 9.44 -2.06
N MET A 297 -20.14 8.30 -2.57
CA MET A 297 -19.48 7.50 -3.60
C MET A 297 -20.45 7.17 -4.73
N THR A 298 -19.88 6.76 -5.88
CA THR A 298 -20.65 6.22 -7.01
C THR A 298 -20.04 4.91 -7.46
N SER A 299 -20.76 3.82 -7.24
CA SER A 299 -20.35 2.45 -7.61
C SER A 299 -18.92 2.11 -7.11
N PRO A 300 -18.63 2.16 -5.80
CA PRO A 300 -17.33 1.73 -5.29
C PRO A 300 -17.14 0.24 -5.59
N ARG A 301 -16.02 -0.13 -6.25
CA ARG A 301 -15.77 -1.52 -6.68
C ARG A 301 -14.55 -2.15 -6.05
N GLY A 302 -13.57 -1.36 -5.64
CA GLY A 302 -12.31 -1.86 -5.11
C GLY A 302 -12.00 -1.23 -3.76
N LEU A 303 -11.36 -2.00 -2.87
CA LEU A 303 -10.85 -1.47 -1.62
C LEU A 303 -9.64 -2.24 -1.12
N THR A 304 -8.82 -1.58 -0.32
CA THR A 304 -7.76 -2.19 0.47
C THR A 304 -7.62 -1.43 1.78
N VAL A 305 -7.18 -2.12 2.83
CA VAL A 305 -6.85 -1.51 4.11
C VAL A 305 -5.39 -1.75 4.44
N THR A 306 -4.68 -0.71 4.86
CA THR A 306 -3.27 -0.80 5.21
C THR A 306 -3.05 -1.23 6.66
N SER A 307 -1.81 -1.62 7.00
CA SER A 307 -1.40 -1.90 8.39
C SER A 307 -1.54 -0.69 9.32
N SER A 308 -1.57 0.54 8.78
CA SER A 308 -1.83 1.78 9.53
C SER A 308 -3.32 2.15 9.59
N ASP A 309 -4.21 1.21 9.25
CA ASP A 309 -5.67 1.37 9.27
C ASP A 309 -6.19 2.49 8.33
N ALA A 310 -5.52 2.69 7.20
CA ALA A 310 -6.03 3.54 6.13
C ALA A 310 -6.79 2.69 5.10
N LEU A 311 -8.08 2.98 4.93
CA LEU A 311 -8.94 2.37 3.91
C LEU A 311 -8.84 3.20 2.62
N TRP A 312 -8.47 2.56 1.51
CA TRP A 312 -8.50 3.13 0.18
C TRP A 312 -9.64 2.49 -0.61
N VAL A 313 -10.43 3.30 -1.29
CA VAL A 313 -11.61 2.85 -2.03
C VAL A 313 -11.56 3.37 -3.46
N CYS A 314 -11.64 2.49 -4.44
CA CYS A 314 -11.91 2.85 -5.84
C CYS A 314 -13.37 3.26 -5.97
N ASP A 315 -13.63 4.56 -5.98
CA ASP A 315 -14.91 5.18 -6.29
C ASP A 315 -15.05 5.25 -7.82
N THR A 316 -15.38 4.09 -8.40
CA THR A 316 -15.14 3.74 -9.80
C THR A 316 -15.84 4.69 -10.76
N SER A 317 -17.13 4.93 -10.59
CA SER A 317 -17.89 5.80 -11.49
C SER A 317 -17.64 7.29 -11.24
N SER A 318 -16.98 7.64 -10.14
CA SER A 318 -16.44 8.97 -9.89
C SER A 318 -14.99 9.13 -10.37
N ASN A 319 -14.41 8.13 -11.05
CA ASN A 319 -13.06 8.16 -11.62
C ASN A 319 -11.98 8.58 -10.62
N ARG A 320 -12.03 8.07 -9.37
CA ARG A 320 -11.13 8.44 -8.29
C ARG A 320 -10.88 7.29 -7.32
N VAL A 321 -9.80 7.41 -6.57
CA VAL A 321 -9.55 6.58 -5.37
C VAL A 321 -9.53 7.50 -4.16
N ILE A 322 -10.38 7.23 -3.18
CA ILE A 322 -10.50 8.02 -1.95
C ILE A 322 -9.93 7.26 -0.75
N ARG A 323 -9.49 8.02 0.27
CA ARG A 323 -8.85 7.47 1.46
C ARG A 323 -9.56 7.89 2.74
N PHE A 324 -9.74 6.94 3.65
CA PHE A 324 -10.20 7.16 5.02
C PHE A 324 -9.11 6.71 5.98
N ASN A 325 -8.56 7.63 6.76
CA ASN A 325 -7.57 7.30 7.79
C ASN A 325 -8.28 6.77 9.04
N GLN A 326 -7.63 5.84 9.77
CA GLN A 326 -8.19 5.24 10.99
C GLN A 326 -9.61 4.68 10.76
N ALA A 327 -9.76 3.92 9.68
CA ALA A 327 -11.07 3.49 9.18
C ALA A 327 -11.84 2.62 10.17
N SER A 328 -11.13 1.81 10.98
CA SER A 328 -11.74 0.94 11.98
C SER A 328 -12.39 1.71 13.16
N THR A 329 -12.08 2.99 13.33
CA THR A 329 -12.64 3.82 14.42
C THR A 329 -13.62 4.89 13.95
N ARG A 330 -13.84 4.99 12.62
CA ARG A 330 -14.77 5.99 12.05
C ARG A 330 -16.22 5.63 12.30
N ALA A 331 -17.06 6.66 12.44
CA ALA A 331 -18.51 6.55 12.48
C ALA A 331 -19.11 6.54 11.07
N SER A 332 -20.39 6.16 10.96
CA SER A 332 -21.17 6.24 9.70
C SER A 332 -21.19 7.67 9.15
N GLY A 333 -21.15 7.80 7.82
CA GLY A 333 -21.13 9.08 7.14
C GLY A 333 -19.80 9.85 7.22
N ALA A 334 -18.73 9.24 7.74
CA ALA A 334 -17.42 9.89 7.87
C ALA A 334 -16.90 10.37 6.50
N ALA A 335 -16.30 11.58 6.51
CA ALA A 335 -15.69 12.17 5.33
C ALA A 335 -14.35 11.51 4.99
N ALA A 336 -14.06 11.32 3.70
CA ALA A 336 -12.75 10.91 3.20
C ALA A 336 -11.68 11.97 3.51
N ASN A 337 -10.43 11.51 3.69
CA ASN A 337 -9.27 12.34 4.04
C ASN A 337 -8.36 12.66 2.86
N GLY A 338 -8.55 12.01 1.72
CA GLY A 338 -7.70 12.22 0.54
C GLY A 338 -8.26 11.62 -0.72
N VAL A 339 -7.75 12.06 -1.87
CA VAL A 339 -8.18 11.64 -3.19
C VAL A 339 -7.01 11.57 -4.17
N VAL A 340 -7.04 10.57 -5.05
CA VAL A 340 -6.15 10.41 -6.21
C VAL A 340 -7.04 10.22 -7.45
N GLY A 341 -6.58 10.69 -8.61
CA GLY A 341 -7.34 10.60 -9.87
C GLY A 341 -8.20 11.83 -10.15
N GLN A 342 -8.48 12.65 -9.13
CA GLN A 342 -9.25 13.88 -9.22
C GLN A 342 -8.53 15.00 -8.45
N PRO A 343 -8.75 16.28 -8.80
CA PRO A 343 -8.10 17.41 -8.13
C PRO A 343 -8.52 17.55 -6.65
N ASP A 344 -9.76 17.19 -6.33
CA ASP A 344 -10.35 17.32 -5.00
C ASP A 344 -11.42 16.26 -4.74
N LEU A 345 -12.00 16.28 -3.53
CA LEU A 345 -13.03 15.34 -3.08
C LEU A 345 -14.43 15.62 -3.63
N THR A 346 -14.63 16.70 -4.38
CA THR A 346 -15.93 17.10 -4.97
C THR A 346 -15.99 16.86 -6.47
N SER A 347 -14.84 16.55 -7.08
CA SER A 347 -14.71 16.24 -8.50
C SER A 347 -14.90 14.75 -8.76
N GLY A 348 -15.54 14.36 -9.87
CA GLY A 348 -15.83 12.98 -10.23
C GLY A 348 -16.02 12.73 -11.73
N GLY A 349 -15.73 13.70 -12.57
CA GLY A 349 -15.82 13.57 -14.02
C GLY A 349 -14.63 12.85 -14.65
N PHE A 350 -14.76 12.51 -15.93
CA PHE A 350 -13.61 12.04 -16.71
C PHE A 350 -12.53 13.13 -16.78
N THR A 351 -11.31 12.75 -16.49
CA THR A 351 -10.15 13.64 -16.58
C THR A 351 -9.32 13.31 -17.82
N THR A 352 -8.52 14.27 -18.28
CA THR A 352 -7.58 14.06 -19.39
C THR A 352 -6.67 12.86 -19.09
N LEU A 353 -6.38 12.06 -20.11
CA LEU A 353 -5.45 10.94 -20.05
C LEU A 353 -4.03 11.45 -19.80
N ASN A 354 -3.60 11.41 -18.56
CA ASN A 354 -2.28 11.86 -18.08
C ASN A 354 -1.88 11.08 -16.81
N ALA A 355 -0.80 11.48 -16.15
CA ALA A 355 -0.31 10.84 -14.93
C ALA A 355 -1.20 11.07 -13.69
N GLN A 356 -2.13 12.00 -13.71
CA GLN A 356 -2.97 12.37 -12.57
C GLN A 356 -4.38 11.81 -12.68
N GLY A 357 -4.92 11.70 -13.91
CA GLY A 357 -6.30 11.29 -14.17
C GLY A 357 -6.48 9.77 -14.12
N LEU A 358 -7.65 9.34 -13.65
CA LEU A 358 -8.13 7.97 -13.67
C LEU A 358 -9.42 7.86 -14.51
N ASN A 359 -9.66 6.67 -15.05
CA ASN A 359 -10.90 6.33 -15.75
C ASN A 359 -11.35 4.92 -15.33
N ALA A 360 -12.43 4.86 -14.56
CA ALA A 360 -12.98 3.65 -13.99
C ALA A 360 -11.93 2.81 -13.21
N PRO A 361 -11.27 3.35 -12.16
CA PRO A 361 -10.39 2.55 -11.32
C PRO A 361 -11.19 1.41 -10.65
N THR A 362 -10.64 0.19 -10.60
CA THR A 362 -11.41 -0.99 -10.17
C THR A 362 -10.70 -1.89 -9.16
N TYR A 363 -11.41 -2.83 -8.69
CA TYR A 363 -11.39 -3.99 -7.78
C TYR A 363 -10.32 -4.06 -6.68
N SER A 364 -9.06 -3.78 -6.92
CA SER A 364 -8.03 -3.90 -5.89
C SER A 364 -6.99 -2.79 -6.02
N PRO A 365 -7.23 -1.61 -5.44
CA PRO A 365 -6.12 -0.71 -5.16
C PRO A 365 -5.20 -1.40 -4.15
N PHE A 366 -3.90 -1.22 -4.26
CA PHE A 366 -2.94 -1.88 -3.38
C PHE A 366 -1.90 -0.89 -2.87
N VAL A 367 -1.61 -0.93 -1.57
CA VAL A 367 -0.51 -0.13 -0.99
C VAL A 367 0.63 -1.06 -0.65
N ASP A 368 1.77 -0.87 -1.33
CA ASP A 368 2.93 -1.72 -1.15
C ASP A 368 3.76 -1.37 0.10
N SER A 369 4.76 -2.19 0.43
CA SER A 369 5.61 -2.02 1.62
C SER A 369 6.44 -0.73 1.62
N THR A 370 6.49 0.03 0.50
CA THR A 370 7.08 1.39 0.46
C THR A 370 6.06 2.50 0.65
N GLY A 371 4.78 2.16 0.86
CA GLY A 371 3.69 3.12 0.92
C GLY A 371 3.22 3.63 -0.44
N SER A 372 3.69 3.05 -1.56
CA SER A 372 3.20 3.40 -2.88
C SER A 372 1.82 2.79 -3.13
N LEU A 373 0.89 3.61 -3.61
CA LEU A 373 -0.44 3.16 -4.05
C LEU A 373 -0.36 2.71 -5.51
N TRP A 374 -0.87 1.52 -5.77
CA TRP A 374 -1.05 0.95 -7.09
C TRP A 374 -2.54 0.91 -7.42
N VAL A 375 -2.90 1.30 -8.64
CA VAL A 375 -4.30 1.40 -9.08
C VAL A 375 -4.45 0.81 -10.48
N ALA A 376 -5.36 -0.14 -10.64
CA ALA A 376 -5.81 -0.59 -11.96
C ALA A 376 -6.74 0.48 -12.54
N ASP A 377 -6.25 1.23 -13.51
CA ASP A 377 -6.93 2.28 -14.26
C ASP A 377 -7.56 1.66 -15.52
N GLN A 378 -8.67 0.93 -15.28
CA GLN A 378 -9.23 -0.08 -16.19
C GLN A 378 -9.49 0.46 -17.58
N SER A 379 -10.29 1.52 -17.71
CA SER A 379 -10.68 2.05 -19.02
C SER A 379 -9.52 2.72 -19.76
N ASN A 380 -8.45 3.08 -19.05
CA ASN A 380 -7.20 3.55 -19.64
C ASN A 380 -6.19 2.42 -19.90
N ARG A 381 -6.56 1.16 -19.65
CA ARG A 381 -5.76 -0.05 -19.96
C ARG A 381 -4.37 -0.02 -19.37
N ARG A 382 -4.25 0.45 -18.13
CA ARG A 382 -2.96 0.60 -17.44
C ARG A 382 -3.09 0.36 -15.93
N VAL A 383 -1.96 0.05 -15.31
CA VAL A 383 -1.81 0.09 -13.86
C VAL A 383 -0.88 1.23 -13.51
N LEU A 384 -1.31 2.12 -12.64
CA LEU A 384 -0.54 3.28 -12.18
C LEU A 384 0.03 3.07 -10.80
N ARG A 385 1.26 3.56 -10.56
CA ARG A 385 1.89 3.64 -9.25
C ARG A 385 2.03 5.10 -8.82
N TYR A 386 1.57 5.40 -7.61
CA TYR A 386 1.69 6.70 -6.96
C TYR A 386 2.64 6.56 -5.78
N ALA A 387 3.88 7.03 -5.92
CA ALA A 387 4.84 7.01 -4.82
C ALA A 387 4.49 8.09 -3.78
N PRO A 388 4.63 7.81 -2.47
CA PRO A 388 4.51 8.83 -1.43
C PRO A 388 5.59 9.90 -1.61
N LEU A 389 5.39 11.08 -0.98
CA LEU A 389 6.47 12.05 -0.89
C LEU A 389 7.57 11.49 0.03
N PRO A 390 8.84 11.78 -0.28
CA PRO A 390 9.93 11.48 0.64
C PRO A 390 9.62 12.10 2.02
N VAL A 391 9.81 11.34 3.07
CA VAL A 391 9.78 11.91 4.42
C VAL A 391 11.00 12.84 4.54
N VAL A 392 10.77 14.13 4.57
CA VAL A 392 11.80 15.08 4.97
C VAL A 392 11.93 14.95 6.48
N VAL A 393 12.86 14.12 6.91
CA VAL A 393 13.25 14.09 8.34
C VAL A 393 13.96 15.41 8.60
N PRO A 394 13.43 16.29 9.50
CA PRO A 394 14.15 17.49 9.85
C PRO A 394 15.53 17.10 10.38
N ASP A 395 16.58 17.73 9.86
CA ASP A 395 17.90 17.56 10.42
C ASP A 395 17.94 18.23 11.79
N VAL A 396 18.09 17.42 12.83
CA VAL A 396 18.20 17.85 14.23
C VAL A 396 19.62 17.68 14.76
N THR A 397 20.55 17.26 13.91
CA THR A 397 21.94 17.03 14.28
C THR A 397 22.67 18.36 14.40
N ALA A 398 23.52 18.48 15.43
CA ALA A 398 24.34 19.66 15.62
C ALA A 398 25.67 19.53 14.87
N PRO A 399 26.16 20.61 14.25
CA PRO A 399 27.43 20.56 13.54
C PRO A 399 28.59 20.07 14.40
N LEU A 400 29.45 19.27 13.83
CA LEU A 400 30.73 18.89 14.43
C LEU A 400 31.77 20.00 14.20
N LEU A 401 32.33 20.53 15.31
CA LEU A 401 33.32 21.60 15.28
C LEU A 401 34.71 21.07 15.72
N THR A 402 35.69 21.13 14.86
CA THR A 402 37.08 20.72 15.16
C THR A 402 38.05 21.89 14.99
N GLN A 403 39.06 21.97 15.85
CA GLN A 403 40.14 22.91 15.73
C GLN A 403 41.32 22.28 15.00
N ILE A 404 41.99 23.06 14.12
CA ILE A 404 43.26 22.65 13.45
C ILE A 404 44.43 23.33 14.15
N GLY A 405 45.39 22.54 14.56
CA GLY A 405 46.59 23.00 15.26
C GLY A 405 46.38 23.20 16.77
N LYS A 406 47.51 23.34 17.50
CA LYS A 406 47.51 23.59 18.95
C LYS A 406 47.43 25.10 19.22
N THR A 407 46.55 25.52 20.13
CA THR A 407 46.51 26.88 20.62
C THR A 407 47.48 26.99 21.83
N PRO A 408 48.38 27.97 21.88
CA PRO A 408 49.28 28.13 23.00
C PRO A 408 48.49 28.48 24.29
N LYS A 409 48.88 27.91 25.42
CA LYS A 409 48.27 28.24 26.71
C LYS A 409 48.61 29.68 27.17
N ALA A 410 49.76 30.22 26.71
CA ALA A 410 50.21 31.59 26.98
C ALA A 410 50.91 32.19 25.73
N THR A 411 50.87 33.53 25.59
CA THR A 411 51.50 34.26 24.48
C THR A 411 51.77 35.72 24.92
N THR A 412 52.78 36.34 24.36
CA THR A 412 53.04 37.78 24.45
C THR A 412 52.34 38.57 23.33
N SER A 413 51.82 37.88 22.34
CA SER A 413 51.17 38.49 21.15
C SER A 413 49.85 39.13 21.50
N LYS A 414 49.58 40.35 20.99
CA LYS A 414 48.27 41.04 21.11
C LYS A 414 47.13 40.35 20.39
N SER A 415 47.41 39.38 19.50
CA SER A 415 46.40 38.63 18.78
C SER A 415 46.91 37.23 18.36
N ILE A 416 45.97 36.32 18.13
CA ILE A 416 46.26 34.96 17.67
C ILE A 416 45.31 34.53 16.57
N THR A 417 45.82 33.84 15.55
CA THR A 417 44.98 33.24 14.53
C THR A 417 44.57 31.83 14.92
N ILE A 418 43.29 31.54 14.87
CA ILE A 418 42.70 30.22 15.15
C ILE A 418 42.03 29.72 13.88
N LYS A 419 42.23 28.41 13.59
CA LYS A 419 41.70 27.74 12.39
C LYS A 419 41.02 26.45 12.80
N GLY A 420 40.06 26.00 12.00
CA GLY A 420 39.37 24.73 12.22
C GLY A 420 38.52 24.27 11.05
N ARG A 421 37.83 23.19 11.28
CA ARG A 421 36.80 22.65 10.37
C ARG A 421 35.47 22.54 11.07
N ALA A 422 34.42 22.67 10.30
CA ALA A 422 33.05 22.35 10.71
C ALA A 422 32.40 21.49 9.66
N SER A 423 31.62 20.47 10.07
CA SER A 423 30.94 19.56 9.15
C SER A 423 29.56 19.21 9.69
N ASP A 424 28.63 19.06 8.79
CA ASP A 424 27.28 18.63 9.03
C ASP A 424 26.65 18.12 7.72
N ALA A 425 25.66 17.19 7.81
CA ALA A 425 24.99 16.62 6.64
C ALA A 425 24.17 17.67 5.88
N SER A 426 23.53 18.61 6.58
CA SER A 426 22.76 19.71 6.00
C SER A 426 23.63 20.86 5.50
N GLY A 427 24.96 20.80 5.73
CA GLY A 427 25.93 21.83 5.40
C GLY A 427 26.07 22.89 6.49
N ILE A 428 27.16 23.71 6.41
CA ILE A 428 27.48 24.74 7.41
C ILE A 428 26.98 26.10 6.92
N ARG A 429 26.10 26.75 7.68
CA ARG A 429 25.62 28.12 7.46
C ARG A 429 26.72 29.13 7.82
N ASN A 430 27.26 29.04 9.04
CA ASN A 430 28.34 29.91 9.52
C ASN A 430 29.07 29.32 10.73
N VAL A 431 30.28 29.88 10.99
CA VAL A 431 31.02 29.68 12.23
C VAL A 431 31.18 31.05 12.89
N ARG A 432 30.90 31.15 14.18
CA ARG A 432 30.99 32.38 14.96
C ARG A 432 31.90 32.18 16.17
N TYR A 433 32.59 33.23 16.55
CA TYR A 433 33.43 33.23 17.74
C TYR A 433 33.23 34.49 18.55
N ARG A 434 33.58 34.42 19.83
CA ARG A 434 33.71 35.58 20.71
C ARG A 434 34.91 35.43 21.61
N VAL A 435 35.49 36.58 22.03
CA VAL A 435 36.60 36.63 22.99
C VAL A 435 36.04 37.24 24.29
N ASN A 436 36.16 36.50 25.39
CA ASN A 436 35.59 36.84 26.68
C ASN A 436 34.04 36.99 26.56
N GLN A 437 33.51 38.13 26.98
CA GLN A 437 32.09 38.42 26.94
C GLN A 437 31.64 39.30 25.75
N SER A 438 32.55 39.48 24.74
CA SER A 438 32.15 40.26 23.55
C SER A 438 31.00 39.58 22.79
N PRO A 439 30.27 40.35 21.94
CA PRO A 439 29.32 39.74 20.99
C PRO A 439 30.00 38.71 20.07
N PHE A 440 29.21 37.75 19.58
CA PHE A 440 29.68 36.79 18.59
C PHE A 440 29.97 37.48 17.25
N THR A 441 31.14 37.20 16.67
CA THR A 441 31.58 37.69 15.38
C THR A 441 31.73 36.52 14.41
N LEU A 442 31.48 36.72 13.12
CA LEU A 442 31.68 35.72 12.07
C LEU A 442 33.19 35.39 11.88
N ALA A 443 33.46 34.11 11.79
CA ALA A 443 34.77 33.64 11.27
C ALA A 443 34.75 33.70 9.74
N THR A 444 35.94 33.76 9.13
CA THR A 444 36.12 33.63 7.68
C THR A 444 36.03 32.17 7.28
N GLY A 445 35.19 31.83 6.30
CA GLY A 445 34.94 30.48 5.84
C GLY A 445 33.82 29.77 6.63
N LYS A 446 33.41 28.57 6.14
CA LYS A 446 32.35 27.74 6.70
C LYS A 446 32.87 26.37 7.11
N THR A 447 33.04 25.45 6.15
CA THR A 447 33.59 24.10 6.40
C THR A 447 35.08 24.12 6.83
N SER A 448 35.85 25.02 6.25
CA SER A 448 37.19 25.41 6.75
C SER A 448 37.11 26.86 7.17
N TRP A 449 37.35 27.13 8.44
CA TRP A 449 37.17 28.46 9.01
C TRP A 449 38.44 28.96 9.70
N SER A 450 38.60 30.29 9.76
CA SER A 450 39.67 30.95 10.53
C SER A 450 39.20 32.31 11.03
N PHE A 451 39.87 32.79 12.09
CA PHE A 451 39.70 34.14 12.60
C PHE A 451 40.92 34.59 13.39
N ARG A 452 41.09 35.88 13.54
CA ARG A 452 42.14 36.51 14.37
C ARG A 452 41.52 37.06 15.66
N ALA A 453 41.80 36.41 16.80
CA ALA A 453 41.34 36.84 18.11
C ALA A 453 42.27 37.91 18.69
N LYS A 454 41.74 39.08 19.08
CA LYS A 454 42.45 40.11 19.84
C LYS A 454 42.42 39.73 21.33
N LEU A 455 43.58 39.71 22.00
CA LEU A 455 43.71 39.28 23.38
C LEU A 455 43.95 40.48 24.31
N LYS A 456 43.23 40.54 25.44
CA LYS A 456 43.52 41.45 26.55
C LYS A 456 44.66 40.89 27.40
N MET A 457 45.38 41.73 28.17
CA MET A 457 46.36 41.27 29.18
C MET A 457 45.71 40.35 30.19
N GLY A 458 46.37 39.28 30.59
CA GLY A 458 45.83 38.26 31.47
C GLY A 458 45.06 37.15 30.78
N LYS A 459 44.12 36.51 31.49
CA LYS A 459 43.33 35.36 31.00
C LYS A 459 42.29 35.77 29.96
N ASN A 460 42.23 35.07 28.84
CA ASN A 460 41.23 35.22 27.79
C ASN A 460 40.52 33.88 27.53
N THR A 461 39.23 33.94 27.34
CA THR A 461 38.38 32.81 26.95
C THR A 461 37.83 33.07 25.55
N ILE A 462 38.10 32.16 24.61
CA ILE A 462 37.55 32.22 23.26
C ILE A 462 36.50 31.14 23.14
N THR A 463 35.28 31.49 22.79
CA THR A 463 34.17 30.58 22.55
C THR A 463 33.88 30.54 21.05
N ILE A 464 33.78 29.35 20.48
CA ILE A 464 33.49 29.12 19.05
C ILE A 464 32.27 28.23 18.95
N ILE A 465 31.38 28.55 18.02
CA ILE A 465 30.19 27.78 17.66
C ILE A 465 30.04 27.72 16.15
N ALA A 466 29.50 26.63 15.64
CA ALA A 466 29.05 26.50 14.27
C ALA A 466 27.52 26.40 14.24
N THR A 467 26.90 26.88 13.16
CA THR A 467 25.48 26.74 12.88
C THR A 467 25.34 26.12 11.49
N ASP A 468 24.52 25.06 11.36
CA ASP A 468 24.23 24.43 10.10
C ASP A 468 23.23 25.22 9.23
N SER A 469 22.87 24.68 8.06
CA SER A 469 21.96 25.34 7.13
C SER A 469 20.52 25.42 7.63
N VAL A 470 20.11 24.51 8.52
CA VAL A 470 18.75 24.45 9.09
C VAL A 470 18.63 25.11 10.46
N GLY A 471 19.74 25.48 11.09
CA GLY A 471 19.76 26.29 12.31
C GLY A 471 20.24 25.58 13.57
N ASN A 472 20.63 24.30 13.54
CA ASN A 472 21.20 23.62 14.71
C ASN A 472 22.57 24.21 15.03
N VAL A 473 22.90 24.28 16.33
CA VAL A 473 24.12 24.89 16.81
C VAL A 473 25.01 23.84 17.46
N SER A 474 26.33 23.85 17.11
CA SER A 474 27.34 22.95 17.66
C SER A 474 27.50 23.09 19.18
N VAL A 475 28.07 22.05 19.79
CA VAL A 475 28.66 22.17 21.12
C VAL A 475 29.73 23.29 21.10
N LYS A 476 29.76 24.10 22.16
CA LYS A 476 30.71 25.21 22.27
C LYS A 476 32.14 24.69 22.39
N LYS A 477 33.04 25.12 21.50
CA LYS A 477 34.47 24.90 21.64
C LYS A 477 35.06 26.07 22.44
N ILE A 478 35.69 25.78 23.57
CA ILE A 478 36.26 26.81 24.48
C ILE A 478 37.77 26.67 24.50
N LEU A 479 38.46 27.77 24.23
CA LEU A 479 39.90 27.88 24.31
C LEU A 479 40.26 28.91 25.39
N LYS A 480 41.22 28.58 26.26
CA LYS A 480 41.73 29.48 27.31
C LYS A 480 43.18 29.84 27.00
N ILE A 481 43.50 31.13 26.91
CA ILE A 481 44.80 31.67 26.55
C ILE A 481 45.18 32.80 27.52
N THR A 482 46.36 32.77 28.12
CA THR A 482 46.89 33.87 28.94
C THR A 482 47.81 34.74 28.12
N ARG A 483 47.53 36.02 27.97
CA ARG A 483 48.46 37.00 27.41
C ARG A 483 49.31 37.53 28.53
N LYS A 484 50.66 37.36 28.43
CA LYS A 484 51.72 37.86 29.35
C LYS A 484 52.20 39.19 28.86
#